data_909ae61e7fd7b06daaeddd54c806feda
#
_entry.id   909ae61e7fd7b06daaeddd54c806feda
#
_cell.length_a   1.000
_cell.length_b   1.000
_cell.length_c   1.000
_cell.angle_alpha   90.00
_cell.angle_beta   90.00
_cell.angle_gamma   90.00
#
_symmetry.space_group_name_H-M   'P 1'
#
loop_
_entity.id
_entity.type
_entity.pdbx_description
1 polymer ?
#
loop_
_entity_poly.entity_id
_entity_poly.type
_entity_poly.pdbx_seq_one_letter_code
_entity_poly.pdbx_strand_id
1 'polypeptide(L)'
;SDGYRYHDVFHFANAAILHWSPTFRSLLKRKRKSSPEIDEKEDGGRAVVVEEGLTAWIFNEAKDMDMFAGYNNVPMRILKNIRTFVRGYEVQACPMKLWEESILQGYSVFRAIYQNGGGSVVGDRNKRMIWVE
;
A
#
# COMPACT_ATOMS: atom_id res chain seq x y z
N SER A 1 -0.21 -20.74 -7.44
CA SER A 1 -0.31 -19.30 -7.39
C SER A 1 0.00 -18.78 -6.00
N ASP A 2 0.71 -17.66 -5.91
CA ASP A 2 1.05 -17.03 -4.64
C ASP A 2 -0.02 -16.04 -4.14
N GLY A 3 -1.11 -15.87 -4.90
CA GLY A 3 -2.20 -14.98 -4.53
C GLY A 3 -2.00 -13.53 -4.93
N TYR A 4 -0.96 -13.21 -5.69
CA TYR A 4 -0.70 -11.81 -6.06
C TYR A 4 -1.85 -11.16 -6.82
N ARG A 5 -2.77 -11.94 -7.36
CA ARG A 5 -3.99 -11.40 -8.00
C ARG A 5 -4.83 -10.54 -7.04
N TYR A 6 -4.62 -10.68 -5.73
CA TYR A 6 -5.32 -9.88 -4.72
C TYR A 6 -4.51 -8.66 -4.28
N HIS A 7 -3.45 -8.30 -4.99
CA HIS A 7 -2.53 -7.24 -4.56
C HIS A 7 -3.19 -5.85 -4.47
N ASP A 8 -4.36 -5.66 -5.06
CA ASP A 8 -5.10 -4.40 -4.93
C ASP A 8 -5.42 -4.06 -3.47
N VAL A 9 -5.46 -5.06 -2.58
CA VAL A 9 -5.62 -4.84 -1.15
C VAL A 9 -4.51 -3.94 -0.61
N PHE A 10 -3.28 -4.09 -1.10
CA PHE A 10 -2.16 -3.30 -0.61
C PHE A 10 -2.28 -1.84 -1.06
N HIS A 11 -2.73 -1.60 -2.28
CA HIS A 11 -3.01 -0.24 -2.75
C HIS A 11 -4.15 0.39 -1.97
N PHE A 12 -5.16 -0.40 -1.63
CA PHE A 12 -6.28 0.05 -0.83
C PHE A 12 -5.84 0.42 0.59
N ALA A 13 -4.96 -0.39 1.20
CA ALA A 13 -4.37 -0.08 2.50
C ALA A 13 -3.59 1.25 2.44
N ASN A 14 -2.79 1.45 1.40
CA ASN A 14 -2.05 2.70 1.23
C ASN A 14 -3.00 3.90 1.14
N ALA A 15 -4.10 3.75 0.40
CA ALA A 15 -5.07 4.82 0.27
C ALA A 15 -5.75 5.17 1.59
N ALA A 16 -6.17 4.15 2.35
CA ALA A 16 -6.90 4.36 3.60
C ALA A 16 -6.00 4.81 4.75
N ILE A 17 -4.79 4.28 4.83
CA ILE A 17 -3.92 4.45 6.00
C ILE A 17 -2.88 5.54 5.78
N LEU A 18 -2.22 5.54 4.63
CA LEU A 18 -1.21 6.55 4.30
C LEU A 18 -1.80 7.78 3.63
N HIS A 19 -3.03 7.67 3.14
CA HIS A 19 -3.66 8.66 2.26
C HIS A 19 -2.85 8.86 0.99
N TRP A 20 -2.28 7.77 0.49
CA TRP A 20 -1.47 7.73 -0.73
C TRP A 20 -2.11 6.76 -1.72
N SER A 21 -2.55 7.28 -2.86
CA SER A 21 -3.39 6.51 -3.76
C SER A 21 -3.14 6.76 -5.25
N PRO A 22 -1.86 6.77 -5.70
CA PRO A 22 -1.60 7.04 -7.13
C PRO A 22 -2.25 6.02 -8.05
N THR A 23 -2.22 4.73 -7.68
CA THR A 23 -2.82 3.67 -8.50
C THR A 23 -4.33 3.85 -8.63
N PHE A 24 -5.04 4.08 -7.52
CA PHE A 24 -6.48 4.30 -7.57
C PHE A 24 -6.86 5.58 -8.29
N ARG A 25 -6.10 6.65 -8.11
CA ARG A 25 -6.36 7.91 -8.83
C ARG A 25 -6.21 7.73 -10.33
N SER A 26 -5.20 6.98 -10.75
CA SER A 26 -4.98 6.66 -12.15
C SER A 26 -6.14 5.85 -12.73
N LEU A 27 -6.57 4.80 -12.02
CA LEU A 27 -7.69 3.95 -12.44
C LEU A 27 -9.00 4.73 -12.54
N LEU A 28 -9.24 5.63 -11.60
CA LEU A 28 -10.45 6.44 -11.57
C LEU A 28 -10.32 7.72 -12.37
N LYS A 29 -9.15 7.99 -12.94
CA LYS A 29 -8.84 9.21 -13.69
C LYS A 29 -9.10 10.48 -12.87
N ARG A 30 -8.84 10.41 -11.55
CA ARG A 30 -9.05 11.50 -10.60
C ARG A 30 -7.74 12.17 -10.27
N LYS A 31 -7.24 12.98 -11.18
CA LYS A 31 -6.00 13.73 -10.99
C LYS A 31 -6.27 15.09 -10.36
N ARG A 32 -5.23 15.65 -9.72
CA ARG A 32 -5.31 16.98 -9.13
C ARG A 32 -5.18 18.02 -10.23
N LYS A 33 -6.17 18.88 -10.36
CA LYS A 33 -6.20 19.89 -11.43
C LYS A 33 -5.56 21.21 -11.03
N SER A 34 -5.37 21.43 -9.73
CA SER A 34 -4.86 22.70 -9.20
C SER A 34 -3.36 22.91 -9.39
N SER A 35 -2.61 21.83 -9.64
CA SER A 35 -1.17 21.90 -9.83
C SER A 35 -0.72 20.84 -10.83
N PRO A 36 -0.41 21.21 -12.07
CA PRO A 36 0.04 20.24 -13.08
C PRO A 36 1.30 19.48 -12.68
N GLU A 37 2.23 20.11 -11.95
CA GLU A 37 3.45 19.45 -11.51
C GLU A 37 3.17 18.37 -10.49
N ILE A 38 2.29 18.64 -9.54
CA ILE A 38 1.88 17.66 -8.54
C ILE A 38 1.09 16.53 -9.21
N ASP A 39 0.21 16.90 -10.15
CA ASP A 39 -0.57 15.92 -10.91
C ASP A 39 0.36 14.93 -11.65
N GLU A 40 1.37 15.46 -12.34
CA GLU A 40 2.31 14.60 -13.07
C GLU A 40 3.14 13.72 -12.15
N LYS A 41 3.67 14.29 -11.07
CA LYS A 41 4.58 13.59 -10.15
C LYS A 41 3.84 12.65 -9.20
N GLU A 42 2.78 13.12 -8.55
CA GLU A 42 2.13 12.39 -7.47
C GLU A 42 0.95 11.53 -7.93
N ASP A 43 0.26 11.94 -8.98
CA ASP A 43 -0.94 11.26 -9.44
C ASP A 43 -0.76 10.61 -10.81
N GLY A 44 0.37 10.83 -11.45
CA GLY A 44 0.66 10.32 -12.79
C GLY A 44 1.41 8.99 -12.79
N GLY A 45 1.93 8.65 -13.98
CA GLY A 45 2.56 7.36 -14.23
C GLY A 45 3.76 7.05 -13.34
N ARG A 46 4.56 8.05 -12.96
CA ARG A 46 5.73 7.82 -12.10
C ARG A 46 5.33 7.34 -10.72
N ALA A 47 4.34 7.99 -10.11
CA ALA A 47 3.88 7.61 -8.79
C ALA A 47 3.24 6.21 -8.80
N VAL A 48 2.50 5.88 -9.86
CA VAL A 48 1.93 4.55 -10.05
C VAL A 48 3.03 3.50 -10.12
N VAL A 49 4.07 3.75 -10.91
CA VAL A 49 5.19 2.81 -11.05
C VAL A 49 5.90 2.61 -9.71
N VAL A 50 6.10 3.67 -8.94
CA VAL A 50 6.73 3.58 -7.62
C VAL A 50 5.86 2.77 -6.67
N GLU A 51 4.57 3.03 -6.62
CA GLU A 51 3.67 2.27 -5.74
C GLU A 51 3.61 0.80 -6.15
N GLU A 52 3.48 0.51 -7.43
CA GLU A 52 3.46 -0.87 -7.94
C GLU A 52 4.77 -1.60 -7.65
N GLY A 53 5.90 -0.94 -7.91
CA GLY A 53 7.21 -1.52 -7.67
C GLY A 53 7.46 -1.81 -6.19
N LEU A 54 7.09 -0.87 -5.33
CA LEU A 54 7.20 -1.02 -3.89
C LEU A 54 6.32 -2.17 -3.40
N THR A 55 5.09 -2.22 -3.87
CA THR A 55 4.14 -3.27 -3.50
C THR A 55 4.67 -4.65 -3.87
N ALA A 56 5.21 -4.79 -5.08
CA ALA A 56 5.79 -6.06 -5.53
C ALA A 56 7.02 -6.45 -4.72
N TRP A 57 7.87 -5.47 -4.38
CA TRP A 57 9.07 -5.74 -3.58
C TRP A 57 8.69 -6.21 -2.17
N ILE A 58 7.75 -5.53 -1.52
CA ILE A 58 7.29 -5.94 -0.18
C ILE A 58 6.69 -7.34 -0.24
N PHE A 59 5.90 -7.64 -1.28
CA PHE A 59 5.29 -8.95 -1.42
C PHE A 59 6.35 -10.05 -1.52
N ASN A 60 7.40 -9.81 -2.28
CA ASN A 60 8.49 -10.76 -2.41
C ASN A 60 9.20 -10.99 -1.08
N GLU A 61 9.41 -9.92 -0.29
CA GLU A 61 9.98 -10.04 1.05
C GLU A 61 9.04 -10.79 2.00
N ALA A 62 7.74 -10.53 1.89
CA ALA A 62 6.74 -11.15 2.75
C ALA A 62 6.66 -12.68 2.59
N LYS A 63 7.01 -13.19 1.42
CA LYS A 63 7.03 -14.65 1.19
C LYS A 63 7.94 -15.39 2.16
N ASP A 64 9.04 -14.76 2.56
CA ASP A 64 9.99 -15.36 3.51
C ASP A 64 9.58 -15.11 4.97
N MET A 65 8.48 -14.42 5.20
CA MET A 65 7.99 -14.04 6.51
C MET A 65 6.56 -14.52 6.76
N ASP A 66 6.15 -15.56 6.05
CA ASP A 66 4.80 -16.13 6.17
C ASP A 66 3.72 -15.05 6.00
N MET A 67 3.93 -14.14 5.04
CA MET A 67 3.01 -13.04 4.75
C MET A 67 2.70 -12.20 5.99
N PHE A 68 3.71 -12.00 6.84
CA PHE A 68 3.63 -11.25 8.10
C PHE A 68 2.68 -11.86 9.13
N ALA A 69 2.31 -13.14 9.00
CA ALA A 69 1.46 -13.80 9.98
C ALA A 69 2.14 -13.80 11.36
N GLY A 70 1.42 -13.30 12.37
CA GLY A 70 1.95 -13.23 13.73
C GLY A 70 2.91 -12.08 13.98
N TYR A 71 3.19 -11.25 12.99
CA TYR A 71 4.09 -10.11 13.17
C TYR A 71 3.34 -8.95 13.81
N ASN A 72 3.93 -8.36 14.84
CA ASN A 72 3.43 -7.12 15.45
C ASN A 72 4.17 -5.89 14.96
N ASN A 73 5.30 -6.10 14.28
CA ASN A 73 6.13 -5.03 13.75
C ASN A 73 6.67 -5.45 12.38
N VAL A 74 6.95 -4.47 11.54
CA VAL A 74 7.65 -4.70 10.27
C VAL A 74 9.15 -4.53 10.53
N PRO A 75 10.01 -5.44 10.04
CA PRO A 75 11.45 -5.29 10.23
C PRO A 75 11.95 -3.93 9.74
N MET A 76 12.86 -3.34 10.50
CA MET A 76 13.38 -2.00 10.21
C MET A 76 14.06 -1.93 8.84
N ARG A 77 14.69 -3.02 8.38
CA ARG A 77 15.32 -3.03 7.05
C ARG A 77 14.30 -2.79 5.93
N ILE A 78 13.07 -3.28 6.11
CA ILE A 78 12.01 -3.06 5.14
C ILE A 78 11.56 -1.60 5.19
N LEU A 79 11.33 -1.07 6.38
CA LEU A 79 10.90 0.33 6.54
C LEU A 79 11.94 1.31 5.99
N LYS A 80 13.23 1.02 6.19
CA LYS A 80 14.30 1.86 5.64
C LYS A 80 14.33 1.83 4.12
N ASN A 81 14.13 0.67 3.52
CA ASN A 81 14.06 0.56 2.06
C ASN A 81 12.85 1.28 1.49
N ILE A 82 11.73 1.24 2.19
CA ILE A 82 10.54 2.00 1.78
C ILE A 82 10.87 3.48 1.65
N ARG A 83 11.60 4.04 2.62
CA ARG A 83 12.02 5.45 2.55
C ARG A 83 12.81 5.76 1.28
N THR A 84 13.66 4.84 0.87
CA THR A 84 14.44 5.01 -0.35
C THR A 84 13.53 5.00 -1.58
N PHE A 85 12.57 4.06 -1.63
CA PHE A 85 11.62 3.96 -2.74
C PHE A 85 10.80 5.24 -2.92
N VAL A 86 10.35 5.85 -1.82
CA VAL A 86 9.40 6.97 -1.89
C VAL A 86 10.06 8.33 -1.74
N ARG A 87 11.38 8.38 -1.80
CA ARG A 87 12.13 9.64 -1.70
C ARG A 87 11.65 10.61 -2.77
N GLY A 88 11.33 11.83 -2.33
CA GLY A 88 10.89 12.87 -3.25
C GLY A 88 9.39 12.88 -3.53
N TYR A 89 8.64 11.91 -3.02
CA TYR A 89 7.18 11.89 -3.11
C TYR A 89 6.57 12.37 -1.79
N GLU A 90 5.34 12.87 -1.85
CA GLU A 90 4.71 13.42 -0.65
C GLU A 90 4.54 12.39 0.46
N VAL A 91 4.39 11.12 0.12
CA VAL A 91 4.25 10.03 1.08
C VAL A 91 5.53 9.81 1.92
N GLN A 92 6.65 10.38 1.49
CA GLN A 92 7.88 10.36 2.28
C GLN A 92 7.67 11.00 3.66
N ALA A 93 6.72 11.94 3.76
CA ALA A 93 6.42 12.62 5.03
C ALA A 93 5.63 11.74 6.00
N CYS A 94 5.08 10.61 5.55
CA CYS A 94 4.33 9.72 6.43
C CYS A 94 5.28 9.08 7.46
N PRO A 95 4.91 9.07 8.75
CA PRO A 95 5.71 8.40 9.77
C PRO A 95 5.84 6.90 9.49
N MET A 96 6.95 6.32 9.91
CA MET A 96 7.17 4.88 9.78
C MET A 96 6.06 4.07 10.44
N LYS A 97 5.47 4.57 11.52
CA LYS A 97 4.36 3.90 12.20
C LYS A 97 3.18 3.68 11.26
N LEU A 98 2.85 4.66 10.42
CA LEU A 98 1.76 4.50 9.46
C LEU A 98 2.10 3.51 8.35
N TRP A 99 3.35 3.48 7.90
CA TRP A 99 3.80 2.48 6.94
C TRP A 99 3.68 1.09 7.53
N GLU A 100 4.10 0.92 8.79
CA GLU A 100 3.96 -0.35 9.49
C GLU A 100 2.50 -0.78 9.58
N GLU A 101 1.61 0.14 9.94
CA GLU A 101 0.18 -0.12 10.01
C GLU A 101 -0.40 -0.53 8.65
N SER A 102 -0.02 0.18 7.59
CA SER A 102 -0.50 -0.15 6.24
C SER A 102 -0.08 -1.57 5.84
N ILE A 103 1.16 -1.94 6.10
CA ILE A 103 1.68 -3.26 5.77
C ILE A 103 0.98 -4.34 6.60
N LEU A 104 0.94 -4.17 7.92
CA LEU A 104 0.38 -5.20 8.79
C LEU A 104 -1.12 -5.40 8.56
N GLN A 105 -1.87 -4.32 8.41
CA GLN A 105 -3.31 -4.43 8.12
C GLN A 105 -3.55 -4.97 6.72
N GLY A 106 -2.80 -4.49 5.74
CA GLY A 106 -2.90 -4.97 4.36
C GLY A 106 -2.66 -6.46 4.25
N TYR A 107 -1.62 -6.96 4.90
CA TYR A 107 -1.31 -8.39 4.86
C TYR A 107 -2.28 -9.23 5.69
N SER A 108 -2.81 -8.71 6.78
CA SER A 108 -3.86 -9.39 7.53
C SER A 108 -5.10 -9.61 6.65
N VAL A 109 -5.53 -8.57 5.95
CA VAL A 109 -6.67 -8.65 5.03
C VAL A 109 -6.33 -9.59 3.86
N PHE A 110 -5.13 -9.46 3.30
CA PHE A 110 -4.69 -10.33 2.20
C PHE A 110 -4.77 -11.81 2.59
N ARG A 111 -4.26 -12.17 3.76
CA ARG A 111 -4.30 -13.57 4.20
C ARG A 111 -5.74 -14.09 4.31
N ALA A 112 -6.64 -13.28 4.86
CA ALA A 112 -8.04 -13.67 4.98
C ALA A 112 -8.70 -13.87 3.62
N ILE A 113 -8.49 -12.94 2.69
CA ILE A 113 -9.04 -13.03 1.34
C ILE A 113 -8.47 -14.23 0.59
N TYR A 114 -7.17 -14.43 0.70
CA TYR A 114 -6.49 -15.54 0.03
C TYR A 114 -7.05 -16.89 0.49
N GLN A 115 -7.23 -17.06 1.81
CA GLN A 115 -7.77 -18.29 2.37
C GLN A 115 -9.21 -18.55 1.94
N ASN A 116 -9.99 -17.50 1.77
CA ASN A 116 -11.42 -17.61 1.42
C ASN A 116 -11.68 -17.57 -0.08
N GLY A 117 -10.66 -17.38 -0.90
CA GLY A 117 -10.81 -17.28 -2.34
C GLY A 117 -11.47 -15.97 -2.79
N GLY A 118 -11.43 -14.95 -1.97
CA GLY A 118 -12.00 -13.64 -2.25
C GLY A 118 -12.65 -13.04 -1.02
N GLY A 119 -13.29 -11.90 -1.19
CA GLY A 119 -14.00 -11.23 -0.10
C GLY A 119 -14.15 -9.74 -0.35
N SER A 120 -14.92 -9.09 0.52
CA SER A 120 -15.12 -7.65 0.49
C SER A 120 -14.25 -6.97 1.53
N VAL A 121 -13.57 -5.90 1.12
CA VAL A 121 -12.69 -5.14 2.00
C VAL A 121 -13.29 -3.75 2.19
N VAL A 122 -13.29 -3.30 3.43
CA VAL A 122 -13.79 -1.98 3.80
C VAL A 122 -12.63 -1.17 4.36
N GLY A 123 -12.57 0.12 4.02
CA GLY A 123 -11.57 1.03 4.54
C GLY A 123 -12.20 2.29 5.11
N ASP A 124 -11.53 2.86 6.11
CA ASP A 124 -11.93 4.12 6.73
C ASP A 124 -10.69 5.03 6.79
N ARG A 125 -10.69 6.08 5.94
CA ARG A 125 -9.56 7.00 5.86
C ARG A 125 -9.38 7.81 7.15
N ASN A 126 -10.47 8.13 7.82
CA ASN A 126 -10.41 8.93 9.05
C ASN A 126 -9.78 8.12 10.19
N LYS A 127 -10.12 6.85 10.27
CA LYS A 127 -9.57 5.94 11.29
C LYS A 127 -8.27 5.28 10.86
N ARG A 128 -7.88 5.43 9.59
CA ARG A 128 -6.70 4.81 8.99
C ARG A 128 -6.71 3.30 9.22
N MET A 129 -7.78 2.66 8.75
CA MET A 129 -7.99 1.22 8.94
C MET A 129 -8.58 0.58 7.70
N ILE A 130 -8.27 -0.71 7.51
CA ILE A 130 -8.99 -1.57 6.57
C ILE A 130 -9.33 -2.87 7.28
N TRP A 131 -10.37 -3.53 6.82
CA TRP A 131 -10.78 -4.84 7.37
C TRP A 131 -11.63 -5.59 6.36
N VAL A 132 -11.78 -6.91 6.60
CA VAL A 132 -12.65 -7.75 5.78
C VAL A 132 -14.05 -7.69 6.39
N GLU A 133 -15.01 -7.43 5.53
CA GLU A 133 -16.40 -7.37 5.94
C GLU A 133 -17.00 -8.77 6.12
#